data_6f42e7dfda15f8cc5c48a6f5793e9b67
#
_entry.id   6f42e7dfda15f8cc5c48a6f5793e9b67
#
_cell.length_a   1.000
_cell.length_b   1.000
_cell.length_c   1.000
_cell.angle_alpha   90.00
_cell.angle_beta   90.00
_cell.angle_gamma   90.00
#
_symmetry.space_group_name_H-M   'P 1'
#
loop_
_entity.id
_entity.type
_entity.pdbx_description
1 polymer ?
#
loop_
_entity_poly.entity_id
_entity_poly.type
_entity_poly.pdbx_seq_one_letter_code
_entity_poly.pdbx_strand_id
1 'polypeptide(L)'
;MKFLCPVCGSNTGLHDSYDRHVHIDENIEWIVIQRVICTGCGKTHAVLPDFIKPYKHYCAADVEFTLRDIEDGAATEQANTVASTSTVKRWVREFKNRGFQAVGALRALLHNVFDENINEIKLTGLKIFGALEHVLDAFPTIESNSLAIGDANIWLTHHMAGIYV
;
A
#
# COMPACT_ATOMS: atom_id res chain seq x y z
N MET A 1 -10.59 -11.86 -15.12
CA MET A 1 -9.30 -11.21 -14.88
C MET A 1 -8.25 -12.32 -14.76
N LYS A 2 -7.10 -12.20 -15.43
CA LYS A 2 -6.01 -13.18 -15.32
C LYS A 2 -4.94 -12.58 -14.42
N PHE A 3 -4.59 -13.26 -13.34
CA PHE A 3 -3.52 -12.84 -12.44
C PHE A 3 -2.27 -13.65 -12.75
N LEU A 4 -1.11 -13.00 -12.72
CA LEU A 4 0.18 -13.67 -12.78
C LEU A 4 0.71 -13.90 -11.37
N CYS A 5 1.42 -15.01 -11.20
CA CYS A 5 2.05 -15.33 -9.92
C CYS A 5 3.17 -14.33 -9.61
N PRO A 6 3.13 -13.62 -8.47
CA PRO A 6 4.18 -12.64 -8.12
C PRO A 6 5.53 -13.30 -7.79
N VAL A 7 5.57 -14.63 -7.65
CA VAL A 7 6.80 -15.37 -7.32
C VAL A 7 7.53 -15.89 -8.56
N CYS A 8 6.79 -16.38 -9.57
CA CYS A 8 7.40 -17.02 -10.73
C CYS A 8 6.85 -16.54 -12.09
N GLY A 9 5.92 -15.58 -12.11
CA GLY A 9 5.34 -15.05 -13.34
C GLY A 9 4.37 -15.97 -14.09
N SER A 10 4.19 -17.23 -13.64
CA SER A 10 3.27 -18.17 -14.29
C SER A 10 1.80 -17.78 -14.09
N ASN A 11 0.92 -18.30 -14.95
CA ASN A 11 -0.52 -18.09 -14.81
C ASN A 11 -1.03 -18.64 -13.47
N THR A 12 -2.13 -18.04 -12.98
CA THR A 12 -2.86 -18.53 -11.81
C THR A 12 -4.27 -18.96 -12.20
N GLY A 13 -4.81 -19.93 -11.46
CA GLY A 13 -6.21 -20.35 -11.53
C GLY A 13 -6.95 -20.00 -10.23
N LEU A 14 -8.27 -19.95 -10.29
CA LEU A 14 -9.10 -19.83 -9.08
C LEU A 14 -8.85 -21.03 -8.17
N HIS A 15 -8.78 -20.81 -6.88
CA HIS A 15 -8.57 -21.86 -5.88
C HIS A 15 -9.78 -21.95 -4.94
N ASP A 16 -9.86 -21.06 -3.97
CA ASP A 16 -10.95 -20.98 -3.00
C ASP A 16 -11.16 -19.52 -2.55
N SER A 17 -12.00 -19.34 -1.55
CA SER A 17 -12.21 -18.04 -0.93
C SER A 17 -12.32 -18.18 0.58
N TYR A 18 -12.12 -17.07 1.30
CA TYR A 18 -12.34 -16.99 2.74
C TYR A 18 -12.92 -15.63 3.12
N ASP A 19 -13.66 -15.62 4.22
CA ASP A 19 -14.21 -14.40 4.78
C ASP A 19 -13.16 -13.68 5.61
N ARG A 20 -13.10 -12.36 5.45
CA ARG A 20 -12.22 -11.49 6.21
C ARG A 20 -13.00 -10.28 6.70
N HIS A 21 -12.90 -9.99 8.00
CA HIS A 21 -13.42 -8.73 8.53
C HIS A 21 -12.43 -7.59 8.33
N VAL A 22 -12.96 -6.41 8.06
CA VAL A 22 -12.22 -5.16 7.89
C VAL A 22 -12.93 -4.06 8.65
N HIS A 23 -12.19 -3.28 9.40
CA HIS A 23 -12.68 -2.04 9.97
C HIS A 23 -12.63 -0.96 8.89
N ILE A 24 -13.78 -0.36 8.64
CA ILE A 24 -13.96 0.78 7.75
C ILE A 24 -14.68 1.84 8.58
N ASP A 25 -14.00 2.92 8.86
CA ASP A 25 -14.44 3.89 9.86
C ASP A 25 -14.75 3.21 11.20
N GLU A 26 -15.97 3.36 11.73
CA GLU A 26 -16.42 2.75 12.97
C GLU A 26 -17.09 1.36 12.78
N ASN A 27 -17.23 0.90 11.54
CA ASN A 27 -17.95 -0.32 11.21
C ASN A 27 -17.00 -1.51 10.99
N ILE A 28 -17.54 -2.71 11.17
CA ILE A 28 -16.86 -3.95 10.82
C ILE A 28 -17.61 -4.56 9.63
N GLU A 29 -16.92 -4.60 8.49
CA GLU A 29 -17.45 -5.18 7.26
C GLU A 29 -16.82 -6.55 7.02
N TRP A 30 -17.63 -7.50 6.54
CA TRP A 30 -17.18 -8.83 6.13
C TRP A 30 -17.08 -8.87 4.62
N ILE A 31 -15.92 -9.24 4.12
CA ILE A 31 -15.66 -9.33 2.70
C ILE A 31 -15.12 -10.70 2.34
N VAL A 32 -15.51 -11.19 1.17
CA VAL A 32 -15.02 -12.46 0.62
C VAL A 32 -13.73 -12.21 -0.14
N ILE A 33 -12.63 -12.79 0.31
CA ILE A 33 -11.32 -12.72 -0.35
C ILE A 33 -11.14 -13.95 -1.22
N GLN A 34 -11.00 -13.75 -2.53
CA GLN A 34 -10.66 -14.82 -3.47
C GLN A 34 -9.19 -15.20 -3.34
N ARG A 35 -8.89 -16.51 -3.33
CA ARG A 35 -7.52 -17.01 -3.49
C ARG A 35 -7.34 -17.61 -4.86
N VAL A 36 -6.12 -17.47 -5.38
CA VAL A 36 -5.67 -18.08 -6.62
C VAL A 36 -4.48 -18.98 -6.36
N ILE A 37 -4.35 -20.04 -7.14
CA ILE A 37 -3.22 -20.96 -7.09
C ILE A 37 -2.36 -20.82 -8.35
N CYS A 38 -1.04 -20.76 -8.18
CA CYS A 38 -0.11 -20.71 -9.28
C CYS A 38 0.03 -22.08 -9.97
N THR A 39 -0.14 -22.13 -11.29
CA THR A 39 0.03 -23.35 -12.07
C THR A 39 1.48 -23.78 -12.23
N GLY A 40 2.44 -22.86 -12.02
CA GLY A 40 3.88 -23.17 -12.12
C GLY A 40 4.53 -23.58 -10.81
N CYS A 41 4.36 -22.80 -9.73
CA CYS A 41 5.04 -23.07 -8.46
C CYS A 41 4.12 -23.61 -7.36
N GLY A 42 2.81 -23.78 -7.59
CA GLY A 42 1.85 -24.32 -6.64
C GLY A 42 1.51 -23.39 -5.45
N LYS A 43 2.10 -22.19 -5.37
CA LYS A 43 1.81 -21.25 -4.28
C LYS A 43 0.42 -20.63 -4.44
N THR A 44 -0.27 -20.44 -3.31
CA THR A 44 -1.55 -19.74 -3.26
C THR A 44 -1.34 -18.27 -2.90
N HIS A 45 -2.16 -17.39 -3.48
CA HIS A 45 -2.15 -15.95 -3.25
C HIS A 45 -3.56 -15.44 -3.03
N ALA A 46 -3.75 -14.56 -2.06
CA ALA A 46 -4.99 -13.84 -1.86
C ALA A 46 -5.06 -12.65 -2.84
N VAL A 47 -6.20 -12.47 -3.49
CA VAL A 47 -6.49 -11.29 -4.30
C VAL A 47 -7.19 -10.28 -3.40
N LEU A 48 -6.44 -9.31 -2.92
CA LEU A 48 -6.96 -8.29 -2.00
C LEU A 48 -7.51 -7.11 -2.81
N PRO A 49 -8.65 -6.52 -2.38
CA PRO A 49 -9.06 -5.21 -2.85
C PRO A 49 -7.99 -4.16 -2.49
N ASP A 50 -7.94 -3.08 -3.26
CA ASP A 50 -6.97 -1.98 -3.13
C ASP A 50 -7.06 -1.24 -1.79
N PHE A 51 -8.28 -1.15 -1.24
CA PHE A 51 -8.52 -0.50 0.05
C PHE A 51 -8.08 -1.33 1.27
N ILE A 52 -7.48 -2.52 1.08
CA ILE A 52 -7.02 -3.39 2.18
C ILE A 52 -5.54 -3.70 2.03
N LYS A 53 -4.79 -3.40 3.07
CA LYS A 53 -3.38 -3.81 3.13
C LYS A 53 -3.24 -5.29 3.52
N PRO A 54 -2.22 -5.99 2.99
CA PRO A 54 -1.88 -7.33 3.45
C PRO A 54 -1.69 -7.39 4.96
N TYR A 55 -2.27 -8.43 5.59
CA TYR A 55 -2.16 -8.69 7.04
C TYR A 55 -2.74 -7.61 7.97
N LYS A 56 -3.53 -6.65 7.44
CA LYS A 56 -4.21 -5.63 8.24
C LYS A 56 -5.72 -5.86 8.21
N HIS A 57 -6.39 -5.57 9.34
CA HIS A 57 -7.85 -5.64 9.49
C HIS A 57 -8.50 -4.25 9.44
N TYR A 58 -7.78 -3.25 8.99
CA TYR A 58 -8.22 -1.87 8.89
C TYR A 58 -8.13 -1.41 7.44
N CYS A 59 -9.08 -0.59 7.03
CA CYS A 59 -9.06 0.06 5.74
C CYS A 59 -7.75 0.87 5.55
N ALA A 60 -7.23 0.90 4.34
CA ALA A 60 -6.00 1.62 4.04
C ALA A 60 -6.15 3.12 4.31
N ALA A 61 -7.32 3.69 4.02
CA ALA A 61 -7.62 5.10 4.27
C ALA A 61 -7.58 5.45 5.76
N ASP A 62 -8.15 4.60 6.64
CA ASP A 62 -8.13 4.84 8.10
C ASP A 62 -6.71 4.80 8.65
N VAL A 63 -5.90 3.86 8.16
CA VAL A 63 -4.48 3.76 8.53
C VAL A 63 -3.71 4.99 8.06
N GLU A 64 -3.93 5.41 6.82
CA GLU A 64 -3.31 6.60 6.25
C GLU A 64 -3.68 7.86 7.03
N PHE A 65 -4.98 8.09 7.26
CA PHE A 65 -5.47 9.24 8.02
C PHE A 65 -4.82 9.32 9.40
N THR A 66 -4.83 8.19 10.14
CA THR A 66 -4.20 8.09 11.46
C THR A 66 -2.70 8.42 11.42
N LEU A 67 -1.99 7.92 10.41
CA LEU A 67 -0.55 8.14 10.28
C LEU A 67 -0.21 9.58 9.89
N ARG A 68 -1.05 10.24 9.07
CA ARG A 68 -0.91 11.66 8.72
C ARG A 68 -1.05 12.54 9.95
N ASP A 69 -2.10 12.34 10.75
CA ASP A 69 -2.30 13.10 11.98
C ASP A 69 -1.09 13.00 12.91
N ILE A 70 -0.53 11.79 13.06
CA ILE A 70 0.65 11.57 13.90
C ILE A 70 1.91 12.18 13.29
N GLU A 71 2.09 12.11 11.98
CA GLU A 71 3.22 12.77 11.28
C GLU A 71 3.12 14.29 11.43
N ASP A 72 1.91 14.84 11.52
CA ASP A 72 1.64 16.27 11.75
C ASP A 72 1.70 16.69 13.21
N GLY A 73 1.97 15.76 14.12
CA GLY A 73 2.29 16.05 15.52
C GLY A 73 1.26 15.55 16.53
N ALA A 74 0.20 14.87 16.11
CA ALA A 74 -0.74 14.27 17.05
C ALA A 74 -0.06 13.16 17.89
N ALA A 75 -0.44 13.03 19.16
CA ALA A 75 0.01 11.93 19.98
C ALA A 75 -0.69 10.62 19.60
N THR A 76 0.03 9.51 19.64
CA THR A 76 -0.54 8.19 19.32
C THR A 76 -1.71 7.77 20.20
N GLU A 77 -1.79 8.29 21.40
CA GLU A 77 -2.85 8.06 22.37
C GLU A 77 -4.13 8.87 22.07
N GLN A 78 -4.01 9.90 21.22
CA GLN A 78 -5.10 10.82 20.85
C GLN A 78 -5.52 10.64 19.39
N ALA A 79 -4.98 9.66 18.69
CA ALA A 79 -5.31 9.38 17.32
C ALA A 79 -6.81 9.03 17.19
N ASN A 80 -7.50 9.70 16.25
CA ASN A 80 -8.91 9.44 15.97
C ASN A 80 -9.05 8.15 15.14
N THR A 81 -9.11 7.02 15.83
CA THR A 81 -9.21 5.69 15.19
C THR A 81 -9.83 4.68 16.15
N VAL A 82 -10.51 3.68 15.60
CA VAL A 82 -11.02 2.52 16.37
C VAL A 82 -9.92 1.52 16.72
N ALA A 83 -8.70 1.72 16.20
CA ALA A 83 -7.57 0.85 16.49
C ALA A 83 -7.03 1.09 17.90
N SER A 84 -6.59 0.02 18.57
CA SER A 84 -5.92 0.15 19.86
C SER A 84 -4.61 0.95 19.72
N THR A 85 -4.22 1.68 20.78
CA THR A 85 -2.96 2.43 20.82
C THR A 85 -1.74 1.55 20.48
N SER A 86 -1.72 0.29 20.90
CA SER A 86 -0.65 -0.65 20.55
C SER A 86 -0.60 -0.94 19.04
N THR A 87 -1.74 -1.03 18.39
CA THR A 87 -1.86 -1.18 16.93
C THR A 87 -1.35 0.07 16.22
N VAL A 88 -1.76 1.26 16.67
CA VAL A 88 -1.29 2.55 16.14
C VAL A 88 0.23 2.68 16.28
N LYS A 89 0.79 2.39 17.44
CA LYS A 89 2.26 2.40 17.66
C LYS A 89 2.99 1.45 16.70
N ARG A 90 2.41 0.29 16.38
CA ARG A 90 2.97 -0.62 15.40
C ARG A 90 2.94 -0.02 14.00
N TRP A 91 1.83 0.60 13.58
CA TRP A 91 1.72 1.28 12.29
C TRP A 91 2.75 2.38 12.13
N VAL A 92 2.87 3.26 13.15
CA VAL A 92 3.87 4.34 13.16
C VAL A 92 5.29 3.80 13.01
N ARG A 93 5.62 2.72 13.73
CA ARG A 93 6.95 2.10 13.62
C ARG A 93 7.20 1.53 12.24
N GLU A 94 6.22 0.81 11.67
CA GLU A 94 6.31 0.25 10.30
C GLU A 94 6.47 1.38 9.27
N PHE A 95 5.66 2.42 9.38
CA PHE A 95 5.69 3.58 8.49
C PHE A 95 7.04 4.31 8.55
N LYS A 96 7.53 4.63 9.74
CA LYS A 96 8.85 5.28 9.90
C LYS A 96 10.01 4.43 9.35
N ASN A 97 9.93 3.12 9.51
CA ASN A 97 10.97 2.21 9.04
C ASN A 97 10.96 1.99 7.52
N ARG A 98 9.79 2.06 6.87
CA ARG A 98 9.62 1.68 5.46
C ARG A 98 9.27 2.84 4.56
N GLY A 99 8.77 3.95 5.07
CA GLY A 99 8.25 5.04 4.26
C GLY A 99 9.27 5.61 3.28
N PHE A 100 10.47 5.95 3.73
CA PHE A 100 11.52 6.42 2.82
C PHE A 100 12.07 5.33 1.89
N GLN A 101 11.99 4.05 2.26
CA GLN A 101 12.31 2.96 1.34
C GLN A 101 11.26 2.88 0.22
N ALA A 102 9.98 3.05 0.56
CA ALA A 102 8.90 3.11 -0.41
C ALA A 102 9.05 4.30 -1.37
N VAL A 103 9.39 5.49 -0.85
CA VAL A 103 9.73 6.67 -1.69
C VAL A 103 10.85 6.36 -2.67
N GLY A 104 11.93 5.73 -2.20
CA GLY A 104 13.06 5.33 -3.05
C GLY A 104 12.67 4.31 -4.12
N ALA A 105 11.83 3.34 -3.75
CA ALA A 105 11.32 2.32 -4.66
C ALA A 105 10.42 2.91 -5.74
N LEU A 106 9.50 3.82 -5.38
CA LEU A 106 8.64 4.53 -6.34
C LEU A 106 9.46 5.39 -7.31
N ARG A 107 10.48 6.09 -6.81
CA ARG A 107 11.42 6.84 -7.69
C ARG A 107 12.13 5.91 -8.67
N ALA A 108 12.60 4.75 -8.22
CA ALA A 108 13.22 3.78 -9.10
C ALA A 108 12.25 3.24 -10.16
N LEU A 109 10.99 3.00 -9.80
CA LEU A 109 9.93 2.62 -10.74
C LEU A 109 9.68 3.71 -11.77
N LEU A 110 9.53 4.96 -11.33
CA LEU A 110 9.30 6.10 -12.19
C LEU A 110 10.41 6.22 -13.25
N HIS A 111 11.66 6.08 -12.83
CA HIS A 111 12.81 6.10 -13.74
C HIS A 111 12.84 4.88 -14.68
N ASN A 112 12.70 3.66 -14.14
CA ASN A 112 12.93 2.44 -14.91
C ASN A 112 11.77 2.07 -15.85
N VAL A 113 10.54 2.45 -15.50
CA VAL A 113 9.33 2.08 -16.26
C VAL A 113 8.87 3.22 -17.17
N PHE A 114 9.00 4.46 -16.72
CA PHE A 114 8.49 5.63 -17.43
C PHE A 114 9.58 6.52 -18.02
N ASP A 115 10.86 6.19 -17.80
CA ASP A 115 12.02 6.96 -18.28
C ASP A 115 12.01 8.44 -17.86
N GLU A 116 11.37 8.73 -16.72
CA GLU A 116 11.23 10.09 -16.21
C GLU A 116 12.49 10.57 -15.47
N ASN A 117 12.78 11.86 -15.59
CA ASN A 117 13.94 12.47 -14.95
C ASN A 117 13.71 12.71 -13.46
N ILE A 118 14.10 11.74 -12.62
CA ILE A 118 13.93 11.78 -11.17
C ILE A 118 14.80 12.83 -10.46
N ASN A 119 15.77 13.45 -11.16
CA ASN A 119 16.67 14.45 -10.55
C ASN A 119 15.94 15.76 -10.23
N GLU A 120 14.80 16.03 -10.85
CA GLU A 120 13.99 17.22 -10.58
C GLU A 120 13.13 17.07 -9.31
N ILE A 121 12.94 15.84 -8.80
CA ILE A 121 12.16 15.56 -7.62
C ILE A 121 12.95 15.89 -6.36
N LYS A 122 12.71 17.07 -5.79
CA LYS A 122 13.37 17.53 -4.55
C LYS A 122 12.62 17.01 -3.32
N LEU A 123 13.24 16.07 -2.60
CA LEU A 123 12.64 15.46 -1.40
C LEU A 123 13.23 15.98 -0.09
N THR A 124 14.21 16.88 -0.16
CA THR A 124 14.91 17.38 1.03
C THR A 124 13.97 18.16 1.95
N GLY A 125 13.92 17.78 3.20
CA GLY A 125 13.09 18.43 4.22
C GLY A 125 11.63 18.02 4.23
N LEU A 126 11.19 17.13 3.33
CA LEU A 126 9.83 16.59 3.35
C LEU A 126 9.66 15.51 4.40
N LYS A 127 8.49 15.48 5.03
CA LYS A 127 8.00 14.32 5.79
C LYS A 127 7.70 13.16 4.83
N ILE A 128 7.46 11.95 5.36
CA ILE A 128 7.27 10.75 4.52
C ILE A 128 6.08 10.89 3.58
N PHE A 129 4.91 11.34 4.08
CA PHE A 129 3.75 11.53 3.21
C PHE A 129 3.99 12.58 2.12
N GLY A 130 4.55 13.72 2.48
CA GLY A 130 4.89 14.75 1.49
C GLY A 130 5.88 14.26 0.44
N ALA A 131 6.84 13.40 0.81
CA ALA A 131 7.76 12.79 -0.12
C ALA A 131 7.08 11.76 -1.05
N LEU A 132 6.15 10.97 -0.51
CA LEU A 132 5.36 10.01 -1.30
C LEU A 132 4.48 10.74 -2.33
N GLU A 133 3.73 11.76 -1.89
CA GLU A 133 2.87 12.57 -2.76
C GLU A 133 3.69 13.22 -3.88
N HIS A 134 4.80 13.83 -3.52
CA HIS A 134 5.66 14.50 -4.51
C HIS A 134 6.23 13.55 -5.57
N VAL A 135 6.50 12.30 -5.21
CA VAL A 135 6.90 11.26 -6.18
C VAL A 135 5.71 10.79 -7.00
N LEU A 136 4.53 10.60 -6.39
CA LEU A 136 3.32 10.15 -7.10
C LEU A 136 2.83 11.19 -8.11
N ASP A 137 2.95 12.47 -7.81
CA ASP A 137 2.61 13.56 -8.73
C ASP A 137 3.45 13.55 -10.02
N ALA A 138 4.63 12.95 -9.97
CA ALA A 138 5.50 12.80 -11.14
C ALA A 138 5.15 11.59 -12.02
N PHE A 139 4.28 10.67 -11.55
CA PHE A 139 3.82 9.57 -12.38
C PHE A 139 2.87 10.07 -13.49
N PRO A 140 2.92 9.47 -14.69
CA PRO A 140 1.97 9.79 -15.75
C PRO A 140 0.53 9.59 -15.26
N THR A 141 -0.32 10.57 -15.52
CA THR A 141 -1.74 10.46 -15.17
C THR A 141 -2.40 9.36 -15.99
N ILE A 142 -3.04 8.41 -15.30
CA ILE A 142 -3.84 7.37 -15.93
C ILE A 142 -5.29 7.85 -15.92
N GLU A 143 -5.92 7.94 -17.11
CA GLU A 143 -7.32 8.36 -17.28
C GLU A 143 -7.70 9.68 -16.59
N SER A 144 -6.80 10.66 -16.57
CA SER A 144 -6.99 12.00 -15.98
C SER A 144 -7.10 12.04 -14.45
N ASN A 145 -6.79 10.96 -13.75
CA ASN A 145 -6.74 10.92 -12.30
C ASN A 145 -5.29 11.00 -11.81
N SER A 146 -5.04 11.82 -10.80
CA SER A 146 -3.79 11.80 -10.05
C SER A 146 -3.71 10.53 -9.20
N LEU A 147 -2.51 9.97 -9.06
CA LEU A 147 -2.30 8.82 -8.20
C LEU A 147 -2.38 9.23 -6.72
N ALA A 148 -3.07 8.43 -5.93
CA ALA A 148 -3.16 8.58 -4.48
C ALA A 148 -2.16 7.64 -3.77
N ILE A 149 -1.97 7.84 -2.47
CA ILE A 149 -1.10 6.97 -1.66
C ILE A 149 -1.53 5.49 -1.70
N GLY A 150 -2.84 5.22 -1.83
CA GLY A 150 -3.36 3.87 -2.04
C GLY A 150 -2.79 3.21 -3.29
N ASP A 151 -2.64 3.96 -4.37
CA ASP A 151 -2.06 3.49 -5.64
C ASP A 151 -0.58 3.16 -5.49
N ALA A 152 0.15 3.87 -4.62
CA ALA A 152 1.54 3.55 -4.31
C ALA A 152 1.70 2.11 -3.81
N ASN A 153 0.80 1.65 -2.95
CA ASN A 153 0.83 0.27 -2.45
C ASN A 153 0.57 -0.76 -3.56
N ILE A 154 -0.30 -0.45 -4.53
CA ILE A 154 -0.55 -1.30 -5.69
C ILE A 154 0.73 -1.42 -6.52
N TRP A 155 1.34 -0.29 -6.87
CA TRP A 155 2.59 -0.24 -7.63
C TRP A 155 3.73 -0.99 -6.94
N LEU A 156 3.94 -0.73 -5.64
CA LEU A 156 4.98 -1.37 -4.84
C LEU A 156 4.75 -2.88 -4.72
N THR A 157 3.51 -3.31 -4.53
CA THR A 157 3.18 -4.74 -4.44
C THR A 157 3.39 -5.46 -5.77
N HIS A 158 3.08 -4.80 -6.89
CA HIS A 158 3.19 -5.39 -8.21
C HIS A 158 4.63 -5.50 -8.71
N HIS A 159 5.43 -4.47 -8.48
CA HIS A 159 6.79 -4.36 -9.04
C HIS A 159 7.90 -4.69 -8.04
N MET A 160 7.65 -4.59 -6.73
CA MET A 160 8.66 -4.76 -5.69
C MET A 160 8.10 -5.58 -4.53
N ALA A 161 8.12 -6.89 -4.66
CA ALA A 161 7.60 -7.81 -3.65
C ALA A 161 8.17 -7.53 -2.25
N GLY A 162 7.28 -7.29 -1.29
CA GLY A 162 7.60 -7.11 0.13
C GLY A 162 7.80 -5.67 0.60
N ILE A 163 7.68 -4.66 -0.27
CA ILE A 163 7.66 -3.26 0.13
C ILE A 163 6.22 -2.77 0.15
N TYR A 164 5.75 -2.32 1.31
CA TYR A 164 4.44 -1.71 1.52
C TYR A 164 4.59 -0.44 2.33
N VAL A 165 3.75 0.54 2.06
CA VAL A 165 3.63 1.77 2.85
C VAL A 165 2.47 1.67 3.83
#